data_c406544edbbbf5686b499d98fe77155f
#
_entry.id   c406544edbbbf5686b499d98fe77155f
#
_cell.length_a   1.000
_cell.length_b   1.000
_cell.length_c   1.000
_cell.angle_alpha   90.00
_cell.angle_beta   90.00
_cell.angle_gamma   90.00
#
_symmetry.space_group_name_H-M   'P 1'
#
loop_
_entity.id
_entity.type
_entity.pdbx_description
1 polymer ?
#
loop_
_entity_poly.entity_id
_entity_poly.type
_entity_poly.pdbx_seq_one_letter_code
_entity_poly.pdbx_strand_id
1 'polypeptide(L)'
;MNRNVIRLITRGCLILAAILLTGVATSCAHRLYARMQPDGWSAQPIVNACRFTQDADLDSATGTPVGDEGYYLYILTEAAKWDFSDAKSILISIWMHPYGHSWIILESPDDRMEFGQTGNIGKKKPRYHEGAMKRLDDEHPNPIAYLWETMPDGKLQIGKPDRPPTFVWRMPITRLKYQLIYEHVMNRKYDEFDLRTNNCTDMAAEVAALASVNLIHRIRLTLPPETEVWFLRQRIWKDTKYRILEFSTPEVLEVDLRQLAQFGIGSDYTEWYLTLTR
;
A
#
# COMPACT_ATOMS: atom_id res chain seq x y z
N MET A 1 -26.43 10.50 41.39
CA MET A 1 -25.86 10.97 40.10
C MET A 1 -26.74 10.48 38.98
N ASN A 2 -27.27 11.36 38.13
CA ASN A 2 -28.32 11.04 37.15
C ASN A 2 -27.73 10.18 36.00
N ARG A 3 -28.36 9.03 35.68
CA ARG A 3 -27.91 8.09 34.63
C ARG A 3 -27.70 8.74 33.27
N ASN A 4 -28.44 9.82 32.98
CA ASN A 4 -28.29 10.57 31.74
C ASN A 4 -27.01 11.42 31.68
N VAL A 5 -26.49 11.89 32.83
CA VAL A 5 -25.23 12.63 32.90
C VAL A 5 -24.05 11.70 32.69
N ILE A 6 -24.11 10.48 33.23
CA ILE A 6 -23.06 9.45 33.03
C ILE A 6 -22.99 9.06 31.54
N ARG A 7 -24.12 8.85 30.87
CA ARG A 7 -24.16 8.56 29.44
C ARG A 7 -23.64 9.69 28.56
N LEU A 8 -23.87 10.94 28.95
CA LEU A 8 -23.34 12.08 28.19
C LEU A 8 -21.83 12.22 28.32
N ILE A 9 -21.29 11.99 29.52
CA ILE A 9 -19.84 12.02 29.80
C ILE A 9 -19.14 10.88 29.10
N THR A 10 -19.69 9.64 29.11
CA THR A 10 -19.10 8.48 28.42
C THR A 10 -19.09 8.68 26.89
N ARG A 11 -20.16 9.22 26.31
CA ARG A 11 -20.19 9.55 24.87
C ARG A 11 -19.21 10.66 24.49
N GLY A 12 -19.09 11.69 25.32
CA GLY A 12 -18.10 12.77 25.14
C GLY A 12 -16.65 12.26 25.20
N CYS A 13 -16.34 11.39 26.15
CA CYS A 13 -15.02 10.77 26.26
C CYS A 13 -14.69 9.85 25.09
N LEU A 14 -15.67 9.09 24.57
CA LEU A 14 -15.48 8.22 23.39
C LEU A 14 -15.24 9.04 22.11
N ILE A 15 -15.96 10.15 21.92
CA ILE A 15 -15.74 11.05 20.78
C ILE A 15 -14.37 11.73 20.88
N LEU A 16 -13.97 12.18 22.08
CA LEU A 16 -12.64 12.77 22.29
C LEU A 16 -11.52 11.76 22.07
N ALA A 17 -11.70 10.52 22.52
CA ALA A 17 -10.75 9.43 22.28
C ALA A 17 -10.65 9.08 20.79
N ALA A 18 -11.77 9.06 20.07
CA ALA A 18 -11.78 8.85 18.62
C ALA A 18 -11.06 9.99 17.86
N ILE A 19 -11.30 11.25 18.25
CA ILE A 19 -10.62 12.42 17.65
C ILE A 19 -9.12 12.41 17.98
N LEU A 20 -8.73 12.04 19.19
CA LEU A 20 -7.32 11.90 19.57
C LEU A 20 -6.64 10.74 18.84
N LEU A 21 -7.32 9.60 18.68
CA LEU A 21 -6.80 8.44 17.94
C LEU A 21 -6.64 8.74 16.44
N THR A 22 -7.59 9.42 15.81
CA THR A 22 -7.45 9.85 14.42
C THR A 22 -6.36 10.91 14.25
N GLY A 23 -6.23 11.85 15.19
CA GLY A 23 -5.16 12.85 15.17
C GLY A 23 -3.77 12.27 15.38
N VAL A 24 -3.63 11.22 16.19
CA VAL A 24 -2.35 10.53 16.42
C VAL A 24 -1.99 9.63 15.23
N ALA A 25 -2.95 8.93 14.62
CA ALA A 25 -2.69 8.09 13.46
C ALA A 25 -2.23 8.91 12.24
N THR A 26 -2.89 10.03 11.97
CA THR A 26 -2.46 10.96 10.92
C THR A 26 -1.13 11.63 11.24
N SER A 27 -0.85 11.95 12.52
CA SER A 27 0.40 12.57 12.96
C SER A 27 1.60 11.62 12.85
N CYS A 28 1.44 10.32 13.12
CA CYS A 28 2.54 9.35 13.00
C CYS A 28 2.90 9.05 11.53
N ALA A 29 1.92 8.86 10.66
CA ALA A 29 2.18 8.73 9.23
C ALA A 29 2.83 10.00 8.66
N HIS A 30 2.37 11.17 9.09
CA HIS A 30 2.96 12.46 8.71
C HIS A 30 4.41 12.62 9.18
N ARG A 31 4.77 12.14 10.37
CA ARG A 31 6.14 12.25 10.91
C ARG A 31 7.15 11.36 10.20
N LEU A 32 6.73 10.21 9.68
CA LEU A 32 7.60 9.32 8.90
C LEU A 32 7.99 9.90 7.53
N TYR A 33 7.10 10.69 6.91
CA TYR A 33 7.28 11.18 5.54
C TYR A 33 7.38 12.71 5.41
N ALA A 34 7.03 13.48 6.44
CA ALA A 34 6.97 14.95 6.36
C ALA A 34 8.27 15.63 6.78
N ARG A 35 9.41 15.26 6.21
CA ARG A 35 10.57 16.16 6.17
C ARG A 35 10.50 16.97 4.88
N MET A 36 9.92 18.17 4.96
CA MET A 36 10.13 19.17 3.91
C MET A 36 11.61 19.53 3.90
N GLN A 37 12.26 19.18 2.81
CA GLN A 37 13.67 19.57 2.59
C GLN A 37 13.70 20.92 1.86
N PRO A 38 14.75 21.76 2.11
CA PRO A 38 14.87 23.08 1.48
C PRO A 38 14.90 23.05 -0.05
N ASP A 39 15.17 21.89 -0.66
CA ASP A 39 15.41 21.72 -2.10
C ASP A 39 14.15 21.38 -2.91
N GLY A 40 12.96 21.54 -2.34
CA GLY A 40 11.70 21.25 -3.04
C GLY A 40 11.32 19.78 -3.06
N TRP A 41 11.93 18.94 -2.22
CA TRP A 41 11.52 17.55 -1.99
C TRP A 41 10.37 17.48 -1.00
N SER A 42 9.38 16.65 -1.28
CA SER A 42 8.42 16.17 -0.29
C SER A 42 7.95 14.75 -0.64
N ALA A 43 7.67 13.96 0.39
CA ALA A 43 7.06 12.65 0.26
C ALA A 43 5.90 12.58 1.24
N GLN A 44 4.68 12.40 0.73
CA GLN A 44 3.46 12.43 1.54
C GLN A 44 2.54 11.28 1.15
N PRO A 45 2.11 10.42 2.09
CA PRO A 45 1.09 9.43 1.82
C PRO A 45 -0.23 10.14 1.44
N ILE A 46 -0.93 9.55 0.47
CA ILE A 46 -2.26 10.02 0.07
C ILE A 46 -3.26 9.33 0.99
N VAL A 47 -3.86 10.09 1.89
CA VAL A 47 -4.75 9.57 2.93
C VAL A 47 -6.20 9.67 2.48
N ASN A 48 -6.94 8.57 2.60
CA ASN A 48 -8.39 8.55 2.41
C ASN A 48 -9.10 9.21 3.61
N ALA A 49 -10.19 9.91 3.35
CA ALA A 49 -10.92 10.64 4.39
C ALA A 49 -11.54 9.72 5.46
N CYS A 50 -11.97 8.51 5.08
CA CYS A 50 -12.59 7.54 5.97
C CYS A 50 -11.83 6.22 5.95
N ARG A 51 -11.54 5.67 7.13
CA ARG A 51 -10.85 4.38 7.29
C ARG A 51 -11.76 3.20 6.91
N PHE A 52 -13.02 3.27 7.26
CA PHE A 52 -14.01 2.25 6.92
C PHE A 52 -14.96 2.75 5.84
N THR A 53 -15.44 1.84 5.00
CA THR A 53 -16.49 2.12 4.04
C THR A 53 -17.85 2.26 4.77
N GLN A 54 -18.87 2.81 4.10
CA GLN A 54 -20.17 3.04 4.72
C GLN A 54 -20.93 1.75 5.05
N ASP A 55 -20.60 0.65 4.38
CA ASP A 55 -21.16 -0.69 4.56
C ASP A 55 -20.34 -1.57 5.52
N ALA A 56 -19.44 -0.97 6.30
CA ALA A 56 -18.65 -1.71 7.26
C ALA A 56 -19.51 -2.22 8.42
N ASP A 57 -19.62 -3.55 8.52
CA ASP A 57 -20.14 -4.19 9.72
C ASP A 57 -19.07 -4.18 10.80
N LEU A 58 -19.26 -3.32 11.78
CA LEU A 58 -18.34 -3.18 12.91
C LEU A 58 -18.99 -3.72 14.19
N ASP A 59 -18.22 -4.45 14.97
CA ASP A 59 -18.60 -4.81 16.32
C ASP A 59 -18.82 -3.54 17.16
N SER A 60 -19.98 -3.42 17.77
CA SER A 60 -20.40 -2.22 18.49
C SER A 60 -19.59 -1.93 19.76
N ALA A 61 -18.90 -2.93 20.30
CA ALA A 61 -18.10 -2.83 21.51
C ALA A 61 -16.64 -2.50 21.20
N THR A 62 -16.10 -3.06 20.12
CA THR A 62 -14.69 -2.95 19.77
C THR A 62 -14.41 -2.02 18.61
N GLY A 63 -15.42 -1.73 17.76
CA GLY A 63 -15.26 -0.95 16.54
C GLY A 63 -14.41 -1.65 15.47
N THR A 64 -14.24 -2.98 15.58
CA THR A 64 -13.48 -3.78 14.63
C THR A 64 -14.41 -4.47 13.62
N PRO A 65 -13.92 -4.79 12.40
CA PRO A 65 -14.71 -5.50 11.40
C PRO A 65 -15.18 -6.86 11.92
N VAL A 66 -16.47 -7.17 11.66
CA VAL A 66 -17.06 -8.47 11.97
C VAL A 66 -16.83 -9.42 10.80
N GLY A 67 -16.61 -10.70 11.11
CA GLY A 67 -16.46 -11.77 10.12
C GLY A 67 -17.17 -13.05 10.53
N ASP A 68 -17.39 -13.92 9.56
CA ASP A 68 -17.88 -15.27 9.79
C ASP A 68 -16.72 -16.22 10.14
N GLU A 69 -17.00 -17.26 10.90
CA GLU A 69 -15.97 -18.23 11.28
C GLU A 69 -15.36 -18.91 10.05
N GLY A 70 -14.04 -18.94 9.97
CA GLY A 70 -13.28 -19.57 8.91
C GLY A 70 -13.10 -18.71 7.64
N TYR A 71 -13.64 -17.48 7.58
CA TYR A 71 -13.46 -16.59 6.44
C TYR A 71 -12.49 -15.46 6.77
N TYR A 72 -11.38 -15.39 6.03
CA TYR A 72 -10.34 -14.40 6.29
C TYR A 72 -9.77 -13.82 5.01
N LEU A 73 -9.46 -12.53 5.07
CA LEU A 73 -8.61 -11.85 4.12
C LEU A 73 -7.23 -11.64 4.73
N TYR A 74 -6.21 -12.02 3.98
CA TYR A 74 -4.83 -11.65 4.28
C TYR A 74 -4.34 -10.69 3.21
N ILE A 75 -3.58 -9.70 3.62
CA ILE A 75 -2.81 -8.83 2.73
C ILE A 75 -1.34 -8.99 3.10
N LEU A 76 -0.54 -9.32 2.10
CA LEU A 76 0.87 -9.60 2.25
C LEU A 76 1.67 -8.55 1.48
N THR A 77 2.74 -8.09 2.09
CA THR A 77 3.67 -7.15 1.47
C THR A 77 5.08 -7.70 1.54
N GLU A 78 5.82 -7.52 0.46
CA GLU A 78 7.27 -7.58 0.42
C GLU A 78 7.75 -6.16 0.11
N ALA A 79 8.07 -5.39 1.15
CA ALA A 79 8.55 -4.02 1.00
C ALA A 79 10.01 -4.02 0.52
N ALA A 80 10.31 -3.21 -0.50
CA ALA A 80 11.67 -3.07 -1.04
C ALA A 80 12.58 -2.19 -0.17
N LYS A 81 12.08 -1.69 0.97
CA LYS A 81 12.81 -0.83 1.94
C LYS A 81 13.25 0.51 1.33
N TRP A 82 12.40 1.10 0.52
CA TRP A 82 12.67 2.41 -0.05
C TRP A 82 12.72 3.50 1.03
N ASP A 83 13.75 4.33 0.96
CA ASP A 83 13.92 5.47 1.87
C ASP A 83 13.38 6.75 1.22
N PHE A 84 12.25 7.22 1.70
CA PHE A 84 11.58 8.44 1.24
C PHE A 84 12.06 9.72 1.95
N SER A 85 13.18 9.70 2.68
CA SER A 85 13.65 10.86 3.43
C SER A 85 14.08 12.02 2.53
N ASP A 86 14.67 11.75 1.39
CA ASP A 86 15.08 12.73 0.39
C ASP A 86 15.22 12.14 -1.02
N ALA A 87 15.41 13.01 -2.03
CA ALA A 87 15.52 12.59 -3.42
C ALA A 87 16.72 11.69 -3.72
N LYS A 88 17.83 11.85 -3.00
CA LYS A 88 19.00 11.00 -3.12
C LYS A 88 18.73 9.62 -2.56
N SER A 89 18.15 9.57 -1.37
CA SER A 89 17.84 8.33 -0.66
C SER A 89 16.89 7.44 -1.46
N ILE A 90 15.82 8.01 -2.03
CA ILE A 90 14.90 7.24 -2.86
C ILE A 90 15.56 6.72 -4.15
N LEU A 91 16.40 7.53 -4.82
CA LEU A 91 17.12 7.08 -6.02
C LEU A 91 18.09 5.93 -5.71
N ILE A 92 18.82 6.01 -4.60
CA ILE A 92 19.72 4.94 -4.15
C ILE A 92 18.91 3.69 -3.78
N SER A 93 17.81 3.84 -3.05
CA SER A 93 16.95 2.73 -2.65
C SER A 93 16.37 1.98 -3.84
N ILE A 94 15.84 2.69 -4.84
CA ILE A 94 15.32 2.10 -6.08
C ILE A 94 16.42 1.37 -6.85
N TRP A 95 17.64 1.88 -6.83
CA TRP A 95 18.76 1.23 -7.49
C TRP A 95 19.21 -0.06 -6.79
N MET A 96 19.20 -0.05 -5.45
CA MET A 96 19.60 -1.20 -4.63
C MET A 96 18.51 -2.27 -4.53
N HIS A 97 17.24 -1.85 -4.45
CA HIS A 97 16.07 -2.68 -4.23
C HIS A 97 14.94 -2.23 -5.15
N PRO A 98 14.93 -2.70 -6.41
CA PRO A 98 14.12 -2.05 -7.44
C PRO A 98 12.61 -2.09 -7.16
N TYR A 99 12.05 -3.17 -6.60
CA TYR A 99 10.60 -3.27 -6.40
C TYR A 99 10.24 -4.26 -5.30
N GLY A 100 9.24 -3.86 -4.50
CA GLY A 100 8.48 -4.74 -3.63
C GLY A 100 7.32 -5.41 -4.37
N HIS A 101 6.51 -6.14 -3.62
CA HIS A 101 5.30 -6.81 -4.11
C HIS A 101 4.21 -6.81 -3.04
N SER A 102 2.95 -6.82 -3.48
CA SER A 102 1.80 -7.03 -2.61
C SER A 102 0.89 -8.08 -3.22
N TRP A 103 0.33 -8.94 -2.39
CA TRP A 103 -0.63 -9.95 -2.81
C TRP A 103 -1.60 -10.24 -1.68
N ILE A 104 -2.61 -11.05 -1.96
CA ILE A 104 -3.64 -11.40 -1.00
C ILE A 104 -3.72 -12.93 -0.83
N ILE A 105 -4.22 -13.35 0.33
CA ILE A 105 -4.77 -14.68 0.53
C ILE A 105 -6.24 -14.51 0.88
N LEU A 106 -7.07 -15.29 0.22
CA LEU A 106 -8.49 -15.42 0.53
C LEU A 106 -8.72 -16.82 1.07
N GLU A 107 -9.18 -16.89 2.33
CA GLU A 107 -9.36 -18.14 3.05
C GLU A 107 -10.82 -18.36 3.40
N SER A 108 -11.30 -19.57 3.17
CA SER A 108 -12.60 -20.10 3.60
C SER A 108 -12.40 -21.36 4.43
N PRO A 109 -13.44 -21.94 5.08
CA PRO A 109 -13.30 -23.21 5.79
C PRO A 109 -12.76 -24.37 4.95
N ASP A 110 -12.98 -24.34 3.63
CA ASP A 110 -12.68 -25.46 2.74
C ASP A 110 -11.46 -25.19 1.83
N ASP A 111 -11.03 -23.92 1.67
CA ASP A 111 -10.00 -23.57 0.68
C ASP A 111 -9.23 -22.32 1.08
N ARG A 112 -8.01 -22.23 0.53
CA ARG A 112 -7.12 -21.08 0.69
C ARG A 112 -6.39 -20.79 -0.61
N MET A 113 -6.63 -19.62 -1.16
CA MET A 113 -6.10 -19.20 -2.46
C MET A 113 -5.24 -17.94 -2.31
N GLU A 114 -4.13 -17.89 -3.03
CA GLU A 114 -3.26 -16.72 -3.11
C GLU A 114 -3.36 -16.06 -4.49
N PHE A 115 -3.52 -14.73 -4.50
CA PHE A 115 -3.66 -13.94 -5.72
C PHE A 115 -2.81 -12.67 -5.66
N GLY A 116 -2.20 -12.31 -6.78
CA GLY A 116 -1.48 -11.07 -6.96
C GLY A 116 -1.62 -10.54 -8.39
N GLN A 117 -1.20 -9.31 -8.60
CA GLN A 117 -1.05 -8.75 -9.93
C GLN A 117 0.43 -8.55 -10.22
N THR A 118 0.91 -9.01 -11.37
CA THR A 118 2.31 -8.83 -11.79
C THR A 118 2.37 -8.21 -13.18
N GLY A 119 3.48 -7.53 -13.46
CA GLY A 119 3.89 -7.08 -14.78
C GLY A 119 5.30 -7.58 -15.09
N ASN A 120 5.84 -7.18 -16.22
CA ASN A 120 7.23 -7.49 -16.59
C ASN A 120 8.25 -6.52 -15.98
N ILE A 121 7.79 -5.63 -15.08
CA ILE A 121 8.64 -4.67 -14.38
C ILE A 121 9.76 -5.41 -13.62
N GLY A 122 10.98 -4.87 -13.69
CA GLY A 122 12.15 -5.49 -13.04
C GLY A 122 12.79 -6.65 -13.81
N LYS A 123 12.15 -7.24 -14.82
CA LYS A 123 12.76 -8.29 -15.66
C LYS A 123 13.81 -7.76 -16.63
N LYS A 124 13.78 -6.47 -16.95
CA LYS A 124 14.77 -5.81 -17.81
C LYS A 124 15.60 -4.87 -16.94
N LYS A 125 16.93 -5.06 -16.94
CA LYS A 125 17.86 -4.17 -16.21
C LYS A 125 17.76 -2.78 -16.82
N PRO A 126 17.35 -1.77 -16.03
CA PRO A 126 17.26 -0.41 -16.54
C PRO A 126 18.66 0.11 -16.86
N ARG A 127 18.81 0.78 -17.99
CA ARG A 127 20.02 1.54 -18.31
C ARG A 127 19.86 2.94 -17.72
N TYR A 128 20.15 3.11 -16.44
CA TYR A 128 20.02 4.38 -15.71
C TYR A 128 21.07 5.45 -16.08
N HIS A 129 21.96 5.16 -17.05
CA HIS A 129 23.15 5.97 -17.30
C HIS A 129 22.88 7.38 -17.85
N GLU A 130 21.64 7.76 -18.14
CA GLU A 130 21.33 9.02 -18.80
C GLU A 130 20.34 9.92 -18.04
N GLY A 131 20.14 9.69 -16.75
CA GLY A 131 19.18 10.41 -15.90
C GLY A 131 17.89 9.64 -15.68
N ALA A 132 17.34 9.75 -14.47
CA ALA A 132 16.26 8.89 -14.01
C ALA A 132 14.99 8.95 -14.88
N MET A 133 14.72 10.08 -15.54
CA MET A 133 13.50 10.30 -16.33
C MET A 133 13.78 10.50 -17.84
N LYS A 134 14.96 10.13 -18.32
CA LYS A 134 15.38 10.50 -19.68
C LYS A 134 14.86 9.57 -20.79
N ARG A 135 14.36 8.39 -20.48
CA ARG A 135 14.02 7.35 -21.47
C ARG A 135 12.58 6.88 -21.37
N LEU A 136 11.64 7.79 -21.46
CA LEU A 136 10.24 7.44 -21.70
C LEU A 136 9.99 6.97 -23.14
N ASP A 137 10.91 7.29 -24.06
CA ASP A 137 10.77 7.05 -25.49
C ASP A 137 11.48 5.79 -25.99
N ASP A 138 12.09 4.99 -25.09
CA ASP A 138 12.77 3.76 -25.52
C ASP A 138 11.76 2.62 -25.78
N GLU A 139 11.97 1.90 -26.86
CA GLU A 139 11.21 0.70 -27.27
C GLU A 139 11.24 -0.44 -26.20
N HIS A 140 12.01 -0.28 -25.14
CA HIS A 140 12.12 -1.25 -24.07
C HIS A 140 11.50 -0.72 -22.80
N PRO A 141 10.48 -1.42 -22.21
CA PRO A 141 9.86 -1.02 -20.97
C PRO A 141 10.91 -1.01 -19.86
N ASN A 142 11.31 0.18 -19.46
CA ASN A 142 12.08 0.38 -18.26
C ASN A 142 11.10 0.68 -17.10
N PRO A 143 11.51 0.52 -15.85
CA PRO A 143 10.63 0.77 -14.71
C PRO A 143 10.03 2.17 -14.66
N ILE A 144 10.71 3.15 -15.22
CA ILE A 144 10.25 4.55 -15.25
C ILE A 144 9.06 4.72 -16.17
N ALA A 145 8.98 3.96 -17.29
CA ALA A 145 7.83 3.97 -18.16
C ALA A 145 6.54 3.63 -17.39
N TYR A 146 6.58 2.64 -16.49
CA TYR A 146 5.41 2.26 -15.67
C TYR A 146 4.95 3.34 -14.68
N LEU A 147 5.77 4.35 -14.40
CA LEU A 147 5.36 5.52 -13.60
C LEU A 147 4.53 6.53 -14.41
N TRP A 148 4.55 6.45 -15.75
CA TRP A 148 3.93 7.44 -16.63
C TRP A 148 2.97 6.82 -17.63
N GLU A 149 3.15 5.55 -17.97
CA GLU A 149 2.39 4.84 -18.99
C GLU A 149 1.85 3.52 -18.43
N THR A 150 0.66 3.13 -18.90
CA THR A 150 0.09 1.81 -18.63
C THR A 150 0.61 0.85 -19.68
N MET A 151 1.24 -0.24 -19.23
CA MET A 151 1.86 -1.25 -20.07
C MET A 151 0.92 -2.44 -20.30
N PRO A 152 0.83 -3.00 -21.52
CA PRO A 152 -0.04 -4.14 -21.84
C PRO A 152 0.62 -5.47 -21.47
N ASP A 153 1.13 -5.58 -20.24
CA ASP A 153 1.89 -6.75 -19.78
C ASP A 153 1.52 -7.23 -18.37
N GLY A 154 0.42 -6.71 -17.85
CA GLY A 154 -0.13 -7.12 -16.57
C GLY A 154 -0.65 -8.57 -16.62
N LYS A 155 -0.59 -9.26 -15.48
CA LYS A 155 -1.05 -10.65 -15.34
C LYS A 155 -1.58 -10.90 -13.93
N LEU A 156 -2.64 -11.71 -13.86
CA LEU A 156 -3.03 -12.34 -12.60
C LEU A 156 -1.95 -13.36 -12.21
N GLN A 157 -1.44 -13.24 -11.00
CA GLN A 157 -0.64 -14.25 -10.33
C GLN A 157 -1.56 -15.11 -9.47
N ILE A 158 -1.54 -16.41 -9.70
CA ILE A 158 -2.21 -17.41 -8.86
C ILE A 158 -1.12 -18.21 -8.14
N GLY A 159 -1.27 -18.32 -6.82
CA GLY A 159 -0.30 -19.00 -5.98
C GLY A 159 0.78 -18.06 -5.42
N LYS A 160 1.64 -18.66 -4.62
CA LYS A 160 2.68 -17.99 -3.84
C LYS A 160 3.75 -17.37 -4.74
N PRO A 161 4.16 -16.12 -4.48
CA PRO A 161 5.35 -15.54 -5.14
C PRO A 161 6.65 -16.18 -4.64
N ASP A 162 7.73 -16.06 -5.44
CA ASP A 162 9.03 -16.65 -5.12
C ASP A 162 9.72 -16.03 -3.88
N ARG A 163 9.23 -14.89 -3.41
CA ARG A 163 9.82 -14.16 -2.30
C ARG A 163 8.94 -14.18 -1.05
N PRO A 164 9.53 -14.27 0.17
CA PRO A 164 8.77 -14.23 1.40
C PRO A 164 8.25 -12.80 1.66
N PRO A 165 7.08 -12.67 2.31
CA PRO A 165 6.58 -11.37 2.74
C PRO A 165 7.43 -10.78 3.87
N THR A 166 7.48 -9.46 3.94
CA THR A 166 8.02 -8.69 5.08
C THR A 166 6.96 -8.46 6.15
N PHE A 167 5.68 -8.48 5.74
CA PHE A 167 4.55 -8.39 6.65
C PHE A 167 3.32 -9.09 6.09
N VAL A 168 2.55 -9.72 6.98
CA VAL A 168 1.27 -10.38 6.68
C VAL A 168 0.22 -9.85 7.65
N TRP A 169 -0.77 -9.16 7.11
CA TRP A 169 -1.93 -8.68 7.85
C TRP A 169 -3.13 -9.58 7.58
N ARG A 170 -3.86 -9.97 8.63
CA ARG A 170 -5.06 -10.81 8.54
C ARG A 170 -6.24 -10.13 9.20
N MET A 171 -7.41 -10.19 8.56
CA MET A 171 -8.67 -9.77 9.18
C MET A 171 -9.78 -10.79 8.91
N PRO A 172 -10.75 -10.95 9.83
CA PRO A 172 -11.96 -11.70 9.55
C PRO A 172 -12.84 -10.95 8.55
N ILE A 173 -13.51 -11.68 7.67
CA ILE A 173 -14.50 -11.15 6.72
C ILE A 173 -15.75 -11.99 6.75
N THR A 174 -16.89 -11.43 6.30
CA THR A 174 -18.10 -12.23 6.13
C THR A 174 -18.00 -13.11 4.88
N ARG A 175 -18.77 -14.20 4.84
CA ARG A 175 -18.89 -15.06 3.67
C ARG A 175 -19.31 -14.27 2.41
N LEU A 176 -20.18 -13.28 2.58
CA LEU A 176 -20.59 -12.41 1.48
C LEU A 176 -19.40 -11.61 0.93
N LYS A 177 -18.60 -11.00 1.80
CA LYS A 177 -17.40 -10.26 1.38
C LYS A 177 -16.36 -11.18 0.74
N TYR A 178 -16.20 -12.40 1.24
CA TYR A 178 -15.36 -13.41 0.59
C TYR A 178 -15.79 -13.65 -0.86
N GLN A 179 -17.08 -13.84 -1.11
CA GLN A 179 -17.61 -14.06 -2.46
C GLN A 179 -17.40 -12.84 -3.36
N LEU A 180 -17.70 -11.64 -2.86
CA LEU A 180 -17.50 -10.39 -3.61
C LEU A 180 -16.02 -10.17 -3.98
N ILE A 181 -15.11 -10.44 -3.06
CA ILE A 181 -13.68 -10.34 -3.30
C ILE A 181 -13.23 -11.37 -4.34
N TYR A 182 -13.66 -12.62 -4.20
CA TYR A 182 -13.33 -13.68 -5.16
C TYR A 182 -13.79 -13.34 -6.57
N GLU A 183 -15.04 -12.90 -6.72
CA GLU A 183 -15.59 -12.47 -8.00
C GLU A 183 -14.83 -11.26 -8.57
N HIS A 184 -14.49 -10.28 -7.73
CA HIS A 184 -13.71 -9.13 -8.16
C HIS A 184 -12.34 -9.56 -8.67
N VAL A 185 -11.62 -10.40 -7.92
CA VAL A 185 -10.29 -10.89 -8.31
C VAL A 185 -10.35 -11.67 -9.61
N MET A 186 -11.35 -12.53 -9.80
CA MET A 186 -11.46 -13.35 -11.00
C MET A 186 -11.90 -12.57 -12.25
N ASN A 187 -12.60 -11.45 -12.09
CA ASN A 187 -13.12 -10.65 -13.21
C ASN A 187 -12.37 -9.34 -13.45
N ARG A 188 -11.40 -8.98 -12.60
CA ARG A 188 -10.57 -7.79 -12.77
C ARG A 188 -9.73 -7.89 -14.04
N LYS A 189 -9.56 -6.78 -14.75
CA LYS A 189 -8.64 -6.71 -15.90
C LYS A 189 -7.19 -6.67 -15.42
N TYR A 190 -6.42 -7.67 -15.80
CA TYR A 190 -5.00 -7.80 -15.44
C TYR A 190 -4.02 -7.56 -16.59
N ASP A 191 -4.50 -7.43 -17.80
CA ASP A 191 -3.71 -7.25 -19.01
C ASP A 191 -2.92 -5.93 -19.06
N GLU A 192 -3.29 -4.98 -18.22
CA GLU A 192 -2.63 -3.70 -18.07
C GLU A 192 -1.89 -3.60 -16.71
N PHE A 193 -0.76 -2.92 -16.69
CA PHE A 193 0.03 -2.69 -15.47
C PHE A 193 0.70 -1.32 -15.50
N ASP A 194 0.57 -0.55 -14.42
CA ASP A 194 1.33 0.67 -14.16
C ASP A 194 1.61 0.83 -12.65
N LEU A 195 2.53 1.71 -12.27
CA LEU A 195 2.86 1.94 -10.87
C LEU A 195 1.98 3.01 -10.21
N ARG A 196 1.13 3.68 -10.98
CA ARG A 196 0.32 4.81 -10.48
C ARG A 196 -1.02 4.37 -9.94
N THR A 197 -1.72 3.49 -10.66
CA THR A 197 -3.13 3.20 -10.41
C THR A 197 -3.56 1.77 -10.72
N ASN A 198 -2.67 0.95 -11.28
CA ASN A 198 -3.02 -0.42 -11.69
C ASN A 198 -1.87 -1.40 -11.49
N ASN A 199 -1.61 -1.74 -10.24
CA ASN A 199 -0.55 -2.67 -9.83
C ASN A 199 -0.99 -3.58 -8.68
N CYS A 200 -0.07 -4.39 -8.19
CA CYS A 200 -0.30 -5.33 -7.10
C CYS A 200 -0.79 -4.63 -5.81
N THR A 201 -0.29 -3.44 -5.52
CA THR A 201 -0.66 -2.69 -4.31
C THR A 201 -2.05 -2.08 -4.43
N ASP A 202 -2.41 -1.58 -5.63
CA ASP A 202 -3.77 -1.10 -5.90
C ASP A 202 -4.79 -2.24 -5.81
N MET A 203 -4.47 -3.42 -6.39
CA MET A 203 -5.31 -4.61 -6.26
C MET A 203 -5.55 -4.98 -4.78
N ALA A 204 -4.50 -5.01 -3.96
CA ALA A 204 -4.64 -5.32 -2.53
C ALA A 204 -5.50 -4.27 -1.80
N ALA A 205 -5.37 -2.99 -2.16
CA ALA A 205 -6.18 -1.91 -1.58
C ALA A 205 -7.64 -1.95 -2.04
N GLU A 206 -7.91 -2.28 -3.31
CA GLU A 206 -9.27 -2.51 -3.83
C GLU A 206 -9.97 -3.65 -3.07
N VAL A 207 -9.26 -4.76 -2.87
CA VAL A 207 -9.77 -5.92 -2.12
C VAL A 207 -10.05 -5.56 -0.65
N ALA A 208 -9.17 -4.79 -0.02
CA ALA A 208 -9.41 -4.30 1.33
C ALA A 208 -10.65 -3.38 1.41
N ALA A 209 -10.88 -2.55 0.40
CA ALA A 209 -12.07 -1.70 0.33
C ALA A 209 -13.36 -2.54 0.21
N LEU A 210 -13.35 -3.63 -0.56
CA LEU A 210 -14.44 -4.61 -0.59
C LEU A 210 -14.66 -5.30 0.77
N ALA A 211 -13.58 -5.48 1.53
CA ALA A 211 -13.64 -5.93 2.93
C ALA A 211 -13.97 -4.80 3.91
N SER A 212 -14.35 -3.61 3.43
CA SER A 212 -14.75 -2.41 4.16
C SER A 212 -13.61 -1.65 4.87
N VAL A 213 -12.37 -1.85 4.47
CA VAL A 213 -11.21 -1.14 5.01
C VAL A 213 -10.48 -0.37 3.91
N ASN A 214 -10.45 0.95 4.01
CA ASN A 214 -9.68 1.81 3.12
C ASN A 214 -8.23 1.90 3.56
N LEU A 215 -7.32 1.41 2.73
CA LEU A 215 -5.88 1.40 3.01
C LEU A 215 -5.17 2.63 2.47
N ILE A 216 -4.16 3.09 3.19
CA ILE A 216 -3.18 4.06 2.69
C ILE A 216 -2.10 3.26 1.97
N HIS A 217 -2.03 3.38 0.65
CA HIS A 217 -1.14 2.60 -0.21
C HIS A 217 -0.42 3.46 -1.25
N ARG A 218 -0.76 4.75 -1.36
CA ARG A 218 -0.22 5.68 -2.35
C ARG A 218 0.59 6.77 -1.71
N ILE A 219 1.61 7.23 -2.43
CA ILE A 219 2.47 8.34 -2.02
C ILE A 219 2.53 9.39 -3.13
N ARG A 220 2.57 10.65 -2.71
CA ARG A 220 2.86 11.80 -3.57
C ARG A 220 4.27 12.27 -3.28
N LEU A 221 5.12 12.27 -4.30
CA LEU A 221 6.45 12.84 -4.25
C LEU A 221 6.47 14.17 -5.01
N THR A 222 7.08 15.18 -4.41
CA THR A 222 7.54 16.36 -5.14
C THR A 222 9.03 16.21 -5.37
N LEU A 223 9.44 16.16 -6.63
CA LEU A 223 10.80 15.88 -7.04
C LEU A 223 11.53 17.19 -7.36
N PRO A 224 12.73 17.46 -6.82
CA PRO A 224 13.57 18.55 -7.27
C PRO A 224 14.05 18.28 -8.72
N PRO A 225 14.39 19.32 -9.49
CA PRO A 225 14.89 19.15 -10.87
C PRO A 225 16.23 18.40 -10.92
N GLU A 226 17.01 18.50 -9.85
CA GLU A 226 18.34 17.91 -9.74
C GLU A 226 18.58 17.48 -8.28
N THR A 227 19.43 16.49 -8.08
CA THR A 227 19.93 16.07 -6.77
C THR A 227 21.38 15.66 -6.86
N GLU A 228 22.09 15.66 -5.74
CA GLU A 228 23.46 15.16 -5.65
C GLU A 228 23.43 13.71 -5.17
N VAL A 229 23.96 12.81 -6.00
CA VAL A 229 24.20 11.41 -5.63
C VAL A 229 25.72 11.24 -5.55
N TRP A 230 26.23 11.02 -4.34
CA TRP A 230 27.65 11.08 -3.97
C TRP A 230 28.24 12.47 -4.27
N PHE A 231 29.03 12.62 -5.31
CA PHE A 231 29.61 13.91 -5.76
C PHE A 231 29.18 14.27 -7.18
N LEU A 232 28.18 13.55 -7.72
CA LEU A 232 27.67 13.77 -9.07
C LEU A 232 26.28 14.43 -9.00
N ARG A 233 26.16 15.56 -9.68
CA ARG A 233 24.86 16.21 -9.86
C ARG A 233 24.06 15.45 -10.89
N GLN A 234 22.93 14.86 -10.45
CA GLN A 234 22.01 14.08 -11.26
C GLN A 234 20.77 14.91 -11.56
N ARG A 235 20.45 15.05 -12.83
CA ARG A 235 19.18 15.64 -13.26
C ARG A 235 18.07 14.60 -13.12
N ILE A 236 17.02 14.94 -12.35
CA ILE A 236 15.86 14.09 -12.15
C ILE A 236 14.87 14.31 -13.28
N TRP A 237 14.53 15.58 -13.58
CA TRP A 237 13.62 15.89 -14.66
C TRP A 237 14.04 17.19 -15.39
N LYS A 238 13.57 17.32 -16.63
CA LYS A 238 13.76 18.48 -17.49
C LYS A 238 12.44 19.22 -17.72
N ASP A 239 11.36 18.42 -17.82
CA ASP A 239 9.99 18.91 -18.02
C ASP A 239 9.28 18.95 -16.65
N THR A 240 8.63 20.06 -16.34
CA THR A 240 7.91 20.30 -15.08
C THR A 240 6.76 19.32 -14.83
N LYS A 241 6.24 18.65 -15.87
CA LYS A 241 5.23 17.58 -15.71
C LYS A 241 5.70 16.44 -14.83
N TYR A 242 7.01 16.21 -14.73
CA TYR A 242 7.62 15.17 -13.89
C TYR A 242 7.95 15.64 -12.47
N ARG A 243 7.58 16.88 -12.12
CA ARG A 243 7.82 17.41 -10.78
C ARG A 243 7.04 16.70 -9.69
N ILE A 244 5.81 16.27 -10.01
CA ILE A 244 4.93 15.59 -9.06
C ILE A 244 4.71 14.17 -9.57
N LEU A 245 5.01 13.20 -8.72
CA LEU A 245 4.81 11.78 -8.97
C LEU A 245 3.90 11.20 -7.90
N GLU A 246 2.80 10.57 -8.31
CA GLU A 246 1.91 9.82 -7.44
C GLU A 246 1.90 8.35 -7.88
N PHE A 247 2.13 7.45 -6.95
CA PHE A 247 2.14 6.02 -7.24
C PHE A 247 1.83 5.18 -6.02
N SER A 248 1.48 3.93 -6.25
CA SER A 248 1.19 2.94 -5.20
C SER A 248 2.43 2.12 -4.90
N THR A 249 2.66 1.80 -3.62
CA THR A 249 3.86 1.08 -3.22
C THR A 249 3.63 0.17 -2.01
N PRO A 250 4.19 -1.05 -2.01
CA PRO A 250 4.14 -1.97 -0.87
C PRO A 250 4.67 -1.38 0.42
N GLU A 251 5.63 -0.46 0.37
CA GLU A 251 6.22 0.19 1.55
C GLU A 251 5.18 1.04 2.31
N VAL A 252 4.42 1.86 1.59
CA VAL A 252 3.38 2.70 2.19
C VAL A 252 2.24 1.83 2.69
N LEU A 253 1.84 0.83 1.91
CA LEU A 253 0.83 -0.15 2.30
C LEU A 253 1.24 -0.89 3.58
N GLU A 254 2.47 -1.39 3.67
CA GLU A 254 2.96 -2.11 4.85
C GLU A 254 2.91 -1.25 6.12
N VAL A 255 3.33 0.01 6.03
CA VAL A 255 3.26 0.95 7.16
C VAL A 255 1.83 1.09 7.66
N ASP A 256 0.87 1.21 6.76
CA ASP A 256 -0.55 1.33 7.11
C ASP A 256 -1.10 0.05 7.73
N LEU A 257 -0.80 -1.11 7.16
CA LEU A 257 -1.23 -2.42 7.69
C LEU A 257 -0.67 -2.69 9.10
N ARG A 258 0.59 -2.34 9.35
CA ARG A 258 1.20 -2.45 10.67
C ARG A 258 0.52 -1.54 11.69
N GLN A 259 0.14 -0.33 11.30
CA GLN A 259 -0.62 0.57 12.17
C GLN A 259 -2.01 0.02 12.47
N LEU A 260 -2.72 -0.51 11.47
CA LEU A 260 -4.02 -1.16 11.66
C LEU A 260 -3.94 -2.30 12.66
N ALA A 261 -2.95 -3.19 12.52
CA ALA A 261 -2.74 -4.30 13.46
C ALA A 261 -2.46 -3.80 14.89
N GLN A 262 -1.68 -2.72 15.05
CA GLN A 262 -1.43 -2.10 16.35
C GLN A 262 -2.70 -1.51 17.00
N PHE A 263 -3.65 -1.04 16.19
CA PHE A 263 -4.95 -0.55 16.67
C PHE A 263 -6.01 -1.65 16.82
N GLY A 264 -5.63 -2.92 16.65
CA GLY A 264 -6.56 -4.05 16.76
C GLY A 264 -7.48 -4.24 15.56
N ILE A 265 -7.22 -3.55 14.45
CA ILE A 265 -7.93 -3.74 13.18
C ILE A 265 -7.16 -4.80 12.38
N GLY A 266 -7.62 -6.04 12.45
CA GLY A 266 -6.85 -7.19 11.98
C GLY A 266 -5.66 -7.51 12.90
N SER A 267 -4.78 -8.41 12.45
CA SER A 267 -3.66 -8.92 13.24
C SER A 267 -2.44 -9.22 12.40
N ASP A 268 -1.25 -9.20 13.02
CA ASP A 268 0.01 -9.64 12.40
C ASP A 268 0.07 -11.18 12.37
N TYR A 269 0.18 -11.71 11.17
CA TYR A 269 0.28 -13.15 10.88
C TYR A 269 1.58 -13.54 10.16
N THR A 270 2.59 -12.68 10.21
CA THR A 270 3.86 -12.86 9.50
C THR A 270 4.57 -14.16 9.90
N GLU A 271 4.74 -14.40 11.20
CA GLU A 271 5.40 -15.61 11.70
C GLU A 271 4.63 -16.88 11.31
N TRP A 272 3.30 -16.86 11.40
CA TRP A 272 2.47 -17.98 10.98
C TRP A 272 2.70 -18.34 9.50
N TYR A 273 2.68 -17.33 8.61
CA TYR A 273 2.89 -17.57 7.18
C TYR A 273 4.30 -18.12 6.89
N LEU A 274 5.32 -17.58 7.54
CA LEU A 274 6.70 -18.02 7.35
C LEU A 274 6.93 -19.44 7.85
N THR A 275 6.18 -19.91 8.87
CA THR A 275 6.26 -21.30 9.34
C THR A 275 5.63 -22.29 8.35
N LEU A 276 4.59 -21.90 7.64
CA LEU A 276 3.94 -22.75 6.63
C LEU A 276 4.80 -22.94 5.36
N THR A 277 5.80 -22.12 5.18
CA THR A 277 6.55 -22.02 3.92
C THR A 277 7.99 -22.48 4.04
N ARG A 278 8.38 -22.93 5.24
CA ARG A 278 9.63 -23.64 5.53
C ARG A 278 9.47 -25.14 5.32
#